data_6717f0838930f3b213f438f4b45169c1
#
_entry.id   6717f0838930f3b213f438f4b45169c1
#
_cell.length_a   1.000
_cell.length_b   1.000
_cell.length_c   1.000
_cell.angle_alpha   90.00
_cell.angle_beta   90.00
_cell.angle_gamma   90.00
#
_symmetry.space_group_name_H-M   'P 1'
#
loop_
_entity.id
_entity.type
_entity.pdbx_description
1 polymer ?
#
loop_
_entity_poly.entity_id
_entity_poly.type
_entity_poly.pdbx_seq_one_letter_code
_entity_poly.pdbx_strand_id
1 'polypeptide(L)'
;ICDVAEDLTKSCDLIFENNRVLNNRARGMLVAAKGKIRIKDNYFNTTGAAILFESDGKKWYESGGTSDVVISENVFDNCLYGNSENWGSSVIDMKPREKFDGEHYYHSKVEIINNKFYDNKKPLLYADNAKEVVFSENVIENQVGKSAIYQNCGKFICSDNKADEKIINL
;
A
#
# COMPACT_ATOMS: atom_id res chain seq x y z
N ILE A 1 -6.31 -11.38 27.48
CA ILE A 1 -5.88 -11.61 26.09
C ILE A 1 -7.16 -11.89 25.32
N CYS A 2 -7.46 -11.08 24.33
CA CYS A 2 -8.61 -11.33 23.45
C CYS A 2 -8.07 -11.87 22.15
N ASP A 3 -8.50 -13.08 21.80
CA ASP A 3 -8.22 -13.68 20.49
C ASP A 3 -9.30 -13.22 19.50
N VAL A 4 -8.90 -12.96 18.27
CA VAL A 4 -9.81 -12.57 17.18
C VAL A 4 -9.81 -13.69 16.14
N ALA A 5 -10.99 -14.12 15.73
CA ALA A 5 -11.17 -15.09 14.67
C ALA A 5 -11.86 -14.45 13.47
N GLU A 6 -11.34 -14.69 12.28
CA GLU A 6 -11.91 -14.23 11.02
C GLU A 6 -12.39 -15.41 10.19
N ASP A 7 -13.63 -15.36 9.71
CA ASP A 7 -14.18 -16.36 8.78
C ASP A 7 -13.70 -16.08 7.35
N LEU A 8 -12.64 -16.73 6.95
CA LEU A 8 -12.05 -16.57 5.62
C LEU A 8 -12.92 -17.14 4.48
N THR A 9 -13.95 -17.94 4.80
CA THR A 9 -14.87 -18.46 3.77
C THR A 9 -15.77 -17.36 3.17
N LYS A 10 -15.84 -16.21 3.83
CA LYS A 10 -16.63 -15.04 3.40
C LYS A 10 -15.78 -13.93 2.78
N SER A 11 -14.50 -14.16 2.62
CA SER A 11 -13.61 -13.18 1.97
C SER A 11 -13.98 -13.03 0.50
N CYS A 12 -14.02 -11.79 0.01
CA CYS A 12 -14.34 -11.48 -1.37
C CYS A 12 -13.11 -11.08 -2.17
N ASP A 13 -13.15 -11.30 -3.47
CA ASP A 13 -12.26 -10.67 -4.43
C ASP A 13 -12.72 -9.22 -4.68
N LEU A 14 -11.77 -8.33 -4.96
CA LEU A 14 -12.03 -6.92 -5.25
C LEU A 14 -11.36 -6.52 -6.57
N ILE A 15 -12.14 -5.92 -7.46
CA ILE A 15 -11.64 -5.20 -8.63
C ILE A 15 -12.04 -3.73 -8.46
N PHE A 16 -11.04 -2.85 -8.42
CA PHE A 16 -11.22 -1.40 -8.32
C PHE A 16 -10.44 -0.74 -9.46
N GLU A 17 -11.15 -0.35 -10.50
CA GLU A 17 -10.53 0.13 -11.72
C GLU A 17 -11.25 1.31 -12.36
N ASN A 18 -10.51 2.14 -13.11
CA ASN A 18 -11.00 3.29 -13.84
C ASN A 18 -11.71 4.35 -12.97
N ASN A 19 -11.26 4.53 -11.72
CA ASN A 19 -11.85 5.49 -10.78
C ASN A 19 -10.97 6.72 -10.60
N ARG A 20 -11.59 7.80 -10.14
CA ARG A 20 -10.91 9.00 -9.64
C ARG A 20 -11.22 9.19 -8.17
N VAL A 21 -10.18 9.10 -7.33
CA VAL A 21 -10.28 9.26 -5.88
C VAL A 21 -9.64 10.59 -5.51
N LEU A 22 -10.48 11.58 -5.21
CA LEU A 22 -10.06 12.97 -5.06
C LEU A 22 -10.48 13.54 -3.70
N ASN A 23 -9.57 14.27 -3.06
CA ASN A 23 -9.86 15.10 -1.89
C ASN A 23 -10.53 14.36 -0.72
N ASN A 24 -10.34 13.06 -0.61
CA ASN A 24 -10.83 12.33 0.55
C ASN A 24 -10.20 12.89 1.82
N ARG A 25 -11.01 13.08 2.85
CA ARG A 25 -10.58 13.69 4.11
C ARG A 25 -9.40 12.96 4.76
N ALA A 26 -9.37 11.63 4.71
CA ALA A 26 -8.33 10.82 5.33
C ALA A 26 -7.56 10.01 4.27
N ARG A 27 -8.03 8.86 3.87
CA ARG A 27 -7.36 7.93 2.95
C ARG A 27 -8.16 7.79 1.66
N GLY A 28 -7.50 7.42 0.58
CA GLY A 28 -8.17 7.07 -0.67
C GLY A 28 -8.98 5.79 -0.53
N MET A 29 -8.34 4.73 -0.06
CA MET A 29 -9.00 3.48 0.27
C MET A 29 -8.28 2.72 1.37
N LEU A 30 -9.03 1.84 2.05
CA LEU A 30 -8.51 0.85 2.98
C LEU A 30 -8.58 -0.53 2.33
N VAL A 31 -7.51 -1.30 2.47
CA VAL A 31 -7.40 -2.64 1.89
C VAL A 31 -7.15 -3.65 3.00
N ALA A 32 -8.16 -4.48 3.26
CA ALA A 32 -8.14 -5.45 4.35
C ALA A 32 -8.97 -6.71 4.04
N ALA A 33 -8.77 -7.32 2.87
CA ALA A 33 -9.47 -8.54 2.48
C ALA A 33 -8.51 -9.64 2.04
N LYS A 34 -8.89 -10.89 2.28
CA LYS A 34 -8.08 -12.08 1.95
C LYS A 34 -8.27 -12.61 0.53
N GLY A 35 -9.20 -12.07 -0.24
CA GLY A 35 -9.40 -12.42 -1.64
C GLY A 35 -8.33 -11.82 -2.56
N LYS A 36 -8.51 -12.02 -3.84
CA LYS A 36 -7.68 -11.39 -4.87
C LYS A 36 -8.10 -9.93 -5.03
N ILE A 37 -7.15 -9.02 -4.89
CA ILE A 37 -7.40 -7.59 -4.96
C ILE A 37 -6.65 -7.02 -6.17
N ARG A 38 -7.37 -6.34 -7.05
CA ARG A 38 -6.85 -5.68 -8.25
C ARG A 38 -7.26 -4.22 -8.25
N ILE A 39 -6.27 -3.34 -8.14
CA ILE A 39 -6.42 -1.88 -8.13
C ILE A 39 -5.70 -1.36 -9.36
N LYS A 40 -6.46 -1.02 -10.40
CA LYS A 40 -5.90 -0.76 -11.72
C LYS A 40 -6.49 0.47 -12.40
N ASP A 41 -5.68 1.18 -13.17
CA ASP A 41 -6.13 2.33 -13.99
C ASP A 41 -6.88 3.41 -13.19
N ASN A 42 -6.52 3.65 -11.93
CA ASN A 42 -7.15 4.67 -11.12
C ASN A 42 -6.26 5.92 -11.02
N TYR A 43 -6.89 7.04 -10.73
CA TYR A 43 -6.22 8.29 -10.40
C TYR A 43 -6.50 8.65 -8.93
N PHE A 44 -5.43 8.85 -8.16
CA PHE A 44 -5.48 9.24 -6.76
C PHE A 44 -4.85 10.61 -6.55
N ASN A 45 -5.57 11.49 -5.87
CA ASN A 45 -5.07 12.73 -5.28
C ASN A 45 -5.72 12.88 -3.90
N THR A 46 -5.00 12.56 -2.84
CA THR A 46 -5.61 12.30 -1.53
C THR A 46 -4.92 13.05 -0.41
N THR A 47 -5.68 13.47 0.58
CA THR A 47 -5.19 14.16 1.76
C THR A 47 -4.32 13.25 2.65
N GLY A 48 -4.70 12.00 2.80
CA GLY A 48 -3.91 10.95 3.46
C GLY A 48 -3.33 9.96 2.48
N ALA A 49 -2.92 8.79 2.94
CA ALA A 49 -2.45 7.71 2.08
C ALA A 49 -3.46 7.41 0.97
N ALA A 50 -2.98 7.22 -0.25
CA ALA A 50 -3.84 6.81 -1.35
C ALA A 50 -4.42 5.42 -1.08
N ILE A 51 -3.56 4.49 -0.66
CA ILE A 51 -3.94 3.14 -0.30
C ILE A 51 -3.31 2.81 1.05
N LEU A 52 -4.14 2.43 2.01
CA LEU A 52 -3.71 2.00 3.33
C LEU A 52 -4.08 0.53 3.56
N PHE A 53 -3.09 -0.27 3.88
CA PHE A 53 -3.26 -1.65 4.35
C PHE A 53 -3.22 -1.63 5.87
N GLU A 54 -4.35 -1.54 6.49
CA GLU A 54 -4.48 -1.56 7.93
C GLU A 54 -5.17 -2.84 8.36
N SER A 55 -4.53 -3.57 9.25
CA SER A 55 -5.14 -4.67 9.99
C SER A 55 -5.20 -4.28 11.45
N ASP A 56 -6.34 -4.46 12.09
CA ASP A 56 -6.55 -4.05 13.48
C ASP A 56 -7.44 -5.06 14.21
N GLY A 57 -6.80 -6.03 14.83
CA GLY A 57 -7.46 -6.99 15.72
C GLY A 57 -7.71 -6.45 17.14
N LYS A 58 -7.32 -5.20 17.46
CA LYS A 58 -7.36 -4.68 18.84
C LYS A 58 -8.39 -3.60 19.08
N LYS A 59 -8.73 -2.82 18.09
CA LYS A 59 -9.58 -1.63 18.24
C LYS A 59 -10.83 -1.69 17.36
N TRP A 60 -10.65 -1.89 16.08
CA TRP A 60 -11.74 -1.87 15.11
C TRP A 60 -12.18 -3.27 14.67
N TYR A 61 -11.36 -4.29 14.99
CA TYR A 61 -11.59 -5.70 14.62
C TYR A 61 -11.76 -5.89 13.12
N GLU A 62 -10.92 -5.20 12.36
CA GLU A 62 -10.86 -5.31 10.91
C GLU A 62 -10.05 -6.55 10.49
N SER A 63 -10.14 -6.94 9.23
CA SER A 63 -9.50 -8.12 8.67
C SER A 63 -8.00 -8.22 8.96
N GLY A 64 -7.51 -9.42 9.16
CA GLY A 64 -6.12 -9.74 9.50
C GLY A 64 -5.10 -9.63 8.37
N GLY A 65 -5.31 -8.80 7.36
CA GLY A 65 -4.34 -8.57 6.28
C GLY A 65 -4.78 -9.14 4.93
N THR A 66 -3.87 -9.16 3.96
CA THR A 66 -4.18 -9.47 2.55
C THR A 66 -3.40 -10.67 2.04
N SER A 67 -3.90 -11.34 0.98
CA SER A 67 -3.25 -12.52 0.40
C SER A 67 -2.59 -12.25 -0.95
N ASP A 68 -3.31 -11.65 -1.90
CA ASP A 68 -2.88 -11.47 -3.28
C ASP A 68 -3.38 -10.11 -3.77
N VAL A 69 -2.48 -9.12 -3.79
CA VAL A 69 -2.80 -7.75 -4.18
C VAL A 69 -1.92 -7.33 -5.35
N VAL A 70 -2.55 -6.79 -6.38
CA VAL A 70 -1.86 -6.14 -7.49
C VAL A 70 -2.38 -4.71 -7.62
N ILE A 71 -1.47 -3.76 -7.53
CA ILE A 71 -1.69 -2.32 -7.74
C ILE A 71 -0.93 -1.93 -9.01
N SER A 72 -1.63 -1.71 -10.10
CA SER A 72 -0.98 -1.50 -11.40
C SER A 72 -1.61 -0.38 -12.22
N GLU A 73 -0.79 0.26 -13.03
CA GLU A 73 -1.23 1.26 -14.01
C GLU A 73 -2.01 2.44 -13.40
N ASN A 74 -1.85 2.68 -12.09
CA ASN A 74 -2.49 3.82 -11.42
C ASN A 74 -1.62 5.07 -11.49
N VAL A 75 -2.26 6.21 -11.33
CA VAL A 75 -1.61 7.52 -11.16
C VAL A 75 -1.82 7.99 -9.72
N PHE A 76 -0.71 8.23 -9.02
CA PHE A 76 -0.67 8.81 -7.68
C PHE A 76 -0.08 10.21 -7.76
N ASP A 77 -0.92 11.22 -7.74
CA ASP A 77 -0.56 12.61 -7.94
C ASP A 77 -0.74 13.40 -6.65
N ASN A 78 0.35 13.92 -6.11
CA ASN A 78 0.36 14.71 -4.89
C ASN A 78 -0.51 14.09 -3.77
N CYS A 79 -0.31 12.79 -3.52
CA CYS A 79 -1.00 12.10 -2.42
C CYS A 79 -0.34 12.41 -1.08
N LEU A 80 -1.09 12.21 0.01
CA LEU A 80 -0.64 12.45 1.39
C LEU A 80 -0.19 13.92 1.60
N TYR A 81 -0.93 14.87 1.01
CA TYR A 81 -0.64 16.30 1.19
C TYR A 81 -1.13 16.88 2.52
N GLY A 82 -1.97 16.16 3.25
CA GLY A 82 -2.44 16.55 4.58
C GLY A 82 -1.39 16.33 5.67
N ASN A 83 -1.62 16.93 6.83
CA ASN A 83 -0.67 16.91 7.96
C ASN A 83 -1.06 15.97 9.10
N SER A 84 -2.02 15.09 8.92
CA SER A 84 -2.45 14.17 9.98
C SER A 84 -1.63 12.89 9.98
N GLU A 85 -0.91 12.63 11.06
CA GLU A 85 -0.13 11.39 11.26
C GLU A 85 -0.98 10.12 11.26
N ASN A 86 -2.29 10.26 11.49
CA ASN A 86 -3.23 9.13 11.51
C ASN A 86 -3.73 8.72 10.13
N TRP A 87 -3.33 9.43 9.06
CA TRP A 87 -3.85 9.20 7.71
C TRP A 87 -2.87 8.48 6.79
N GLY A 88 -1.81 7.95 7.36
CA GLY A 88 -0.74 7.24 6.68
C GLY A 88 0.60 7.96 6.77
N SER A 89 1.68 7.22 6.51
CA SER A 89 3.06 7.72 6.50
C SER A 89 3.69 7.70 5.11
N SER A 90 3.03 7.07 4.14
CA SER A 90 3.44 6.96 2.74
C SER A 90 2.22 6.95 1.82
N VAL A 91 2.45 7.10 0.52
CA VAL A 91 1.39 7.09 -0.49
C VAL A 91 0.66 5.76 -0.50
N ILE A 92 1.42 4.66 -0.51
CA ILE A 92 0.93 3.30 -0.26
C ILE A 92 1.53 2.87 1.07
N ASP A 93 0.70 2.67 2.07
CA ASP A 93 1.12 2.45 3.44
C ASP A 93 0.67 1.08 3.95
N MET A 94 1.62 0.18 4.16
CA MET A 94 1.40 -1.16 4.71
C MET A 94 1.97 -1.20 6.13
N LYS A 95 1.18 -0.75 7.10
CA LYS A 95 1.62 -0.64 8.49
C LYS A 95 0.59 -1.26 9.43
N PRO A 96 0.60 -2.59 9.58
CA PRO A 96 -0.28 -3.25 10.53
C PRO A 96 -0.03 -2.76 11.95
N ARG A 97 -1.07 -2.73 12.77
CA ARG A 97 -0.98 -2.30 14.18
C ARG A 97 -0.31 -3.34 15.08
N GLU A 98 -0.35 -4.58 14.66
CA GLU A 98 0.30 -5.69 15.34
C GLU A 98 1.78 -5.75 14.98
N LYS A 99 2.60 -6.00 16.01
CA LYS A 99 4.03 -6.20 15.78
C LYS A 99 4.26 -7.55 15.11
N PHE A 100 5.22 -7.58 14.20
CA PHE A 100 5.71 -8.83 13.62
C PHE A 100 6.25 -9.75 14.72
N ASP A 101 5.79 -10.98 14.74
CA ASP A 101 6.18 -11.99 15.74
C ASP A 101 7.47 -12.74 15.39
N GLY A 102 8.02 -12.49 14.20
CA GLY A 102 9.21 -13.16 13.67
C GLY A 102 8.90 -14.35 12.74
N GLU A 103 7.64 -14.76 12.62
CA GLU A 103 7.28 -15.97 11.88
C GLU A 103 6.11 -15.75 10.91
N HIS A 104 5.04 -15.10 11.36
CA HIS A 104 3.79 -15.00 10.62
C HIS A 104 3.60 -13.62 9.98
N TYR A 105 3.52 -13.58 8.66
CA TYR A 105 3.28 -12.35 7.92
C TYR A 105 1.79 -12.01 7.82
N TYR A 106 1.46 -10.75 8.06
CA TYR A 106 0.10 -10.22 7.88
C TYR A 106 -0.31 -10.21 6.41
N HIS A 107 0.58 -9.72 5.55
CA HIS A 107 0.35 -9.64 4.13
C HIS A 107 1.15 -10.73 3.41
N SER A 108 0.55 -11.46 2.47
CA SER A 108 1.27 -12.52 1.76
C SER A 108 2.01 -11.96 0.56
N LYS A 109 1.33 -11.48 -0.46
CA LYS A 109 1.95 -10.95 -1.68
C LYS A 109 1.31 -9.64 -2.09
N VAL A 110 2.14 -8.61 -2.29
CA VAL A 110 1.71 -7.31 -2.79
C VAL A 110 2.63 -6.87 -3.92
N GLU A 111 2.05 -6.65 -5.09
CA GLU A 111 2.73 -6.16 -6.28
C GLU A 111 2.28 -4.74 -6.60
N ILE A 112 3.24 -3.82 -6.70
CA ILE A 112 3.05 -2.41 -7.03
C ILE A 112 3.86 -2.16 -8.29
N ILE A 113 3.21 -2.30 -9.43
CA ILE A 113 3.90 -2.40 -10.72
C ILE A 113 3.31 -1.46 -11.77
N ASN A 114 4.18 -0.87 -12.59
CA ASN A 114 3.78 -0.04 -13.73
C ASN A 114 2.86 1.14 -13.34
N ASN A 115 3.04 1.72 -12.15
CA ASN A 115 2.30 2.91 -11.71
C ASN A 115 3.09 4.18 -12.00
N LYS A 116 2.39 5.32 -11.94
CA LYS A 116 2.97 6.65 -12.07
C LYS A 116 2.78 7.43 -10.78
N PHE A 117 3.88 7.95 -10.23
CA PHE A 117 3.90 8.77 -9.02
C PHE A 117 4.40 10.16 -9.37
N TYR A 118 3.56 11.19 -9.14
CA TYR A 118 3.88 12.57 -9.45
C TYR A 118 3.78 13.46 -8.21
N ASP A 119 4.75 14.38 -8.05
CA ASP A 119 4.73 15.46 -7.07
C ASP A 119 4.49 15.01 -5.61
N ASN A 120 4.83 13.75 -5.29
CA ASN A 120 4.65 13.22 -3.95
C ASN A 120 5.79 13.67 -3.02
N LYS A 121 5.45 14.28 -1.89
CA LYS A 121 6.41 14.83 -0.90
C LYS A 121 6.74 13.86 0.24
N LYS A 122 6.11 12.73 0.28
CA LYS A 122 6.27 11.68 1.29
C LYS A 122 6.74 10.39 0.62
N PRO A 123 7.25 9.41 1.37
CA PRO A 123 7.60 8.12 0.80
C PRO A 123 6.46 7.54 -0.04
N LEU A 124 6.79 6.89 -1.15
CA LEU A 124 5.78 6.29 -2.03
C LEU A 124 5.25 4.99 -1.45
N LEU A 125 6.14 4.23 -0.83
CA LEU A 125 5.81 2.95 -0.21
C LEU A 125 6.43 2.87 1.19
N TYR A 126 5.63 2.47 2.15
CA TYR A 126 6.08 1.89 3.41
C TYR A 126 5.53 0.48 3.50
N ALA A 127 6.40 -0.52 3.62
CA ALA A 127 6.02 -1.93 3.70
C ALA A 127 6.52 -2.55 5.00
N ASP A 128 5.60 -3.05 5.82
CA ASP A 128 5.90 -3.76 7.06
C ASP A 128 5.07 -5.04 7.15
N ASN A 129 5.70 -6.10 7.63
CA ASN A 129 5.05 -7.37 7.93
C ASN A 129 4.37 -8.02 6.71
N ALA A 130 5.13 -8.13 5.62
CA ALA A 130 4.70 -8.76 4.37
C ALA A 130 5.64 -9.88 3.95
N LYS A 131 5.11 -11.00 3.47
CA LYS A 131 5.92 -12.13 3.00
C LYS A 131 6.67 -11.78 1.72
N GLU A 132 6.00 -11.18 0.76
CA GLU A 132 6.59 -10.74 -0.50
C GLU A 132 6.02 -9.40 -0.95
N VAL A 133 6.91 -8.46 -1.28
CA VAL A 133 6.57 -7.16 -1.86
C VAL A 133 7.39 -6.93 -3.11
N VAL A 134 6.72 -6.57 -4.20
CA VAL A 134 7.34 -6.17 -5.47
C VAL A 134 6.99 -4.72 -5.74
N PHE A 135 8.00 -3.88 -5.93
CA PHE A 135 7.86 -2.49 -6.35
C PHE A 135 8.70 -2.29 -7.61
N SER A 136 8.08 -2.41 -8.77
CA SER A 136 8.83 -2.44 -10.04
C SER A 136 8.12 -1.73 -11.19
N GLU A 137 8.91 -1.36 -12.20
CA GLU A 137 8.43 -0.74 -13.44
C GLU A 137 7.63 0.56 -13.22
N ASN A 138 7.75 1.19 -12.06
CA ASN A 138 7.04 2.43 -11.77
C ASN A 138 7.79 3.64 -12.34
N VAL A 139 7.04 4.65 -12.74
CA VAL A 139 7.55 5.97 -13.14
C VAL A 139 7.37 6.93 -11.98
N ILE A 140 8.44 7.61 -11.58
CA ILE A 140 8.48 8.49 -10.42
C ILE A 140 9.02 9.85 -10.86
N GLU A 141 8.23 10.89 -10.69
CA GLU A 141 8.61 12.25 -11.08
C GLU A 141 8.41 13.24 -9.93
N ASN A 142 9.35 14.14 -9.75
CA ASN A 142 9.34 15.20 -8.73
C ASN A 142 9.18 14.64 -7.29
N GLN A 143 9.76 13.48 -7.02
CA GLN A 143 9.72 12.86 -5.69
C GLN A 143 10.71 13.53 -4.75
N VAL A 144 10.27 13.81 -3.53
CA VAL A 144 11.13 14.34 -2.46
C VAL A 144 11.33 13.26 -1.39
N GLY A 145 12.59 12.86 -1.18
CA GLY A 145 12.95 11.87 -0.16
C GLY A 145 12.99 10.43 -0.67
N LYS A 146 12.80 9.48 0.26
CA LYS A 146 12.89 8.04 -0.05
C LYS A 146 11.68 7.56 -0.85
N SER A 147 11.92 6.81 -1.92
CA SER A 147 10.83 6.21 -2.69
C SER A 147 10.18 5.03 -1.96
N ALA A 148 10.97 4.16 -1.33
CA ALA A 148 10.46 3.02 -0.58
C ALA A 148 11.17 2.86 0.77
N ILE A 149 10.41 2.44 1.77
CA ILE A 149 10.88 2.05 3.10
C ILE A 149 10.26 0.69 3.40
N TYR A 150 11.06 -0.27 3.85
CA TYR A 150 10.53 -1.58 4.20
C TYR A 150 11.20 -2.12 5.47
N GLN A 151 10.46 -2.93 6.21
CA GLN A 151 10.95 -3.71 7.36
C GLN A 151 10.10 -4.96 7.52
N ASN A 152 10.64 -5.96 8.20
CA ASN A 152 9.94 -7.23 8.48
C ASN A 152 9.29 -7.83 7.22
N CYS A 153 9.96 -7.74 6.08
CA CYS A 153 9.52 -8.34 4.83
C CYS A 153 10.36 -9.59 4.55
N GLY A 154 9.71 -10.69 4.16
CA GLY A 154 10.40 -11.92 3.80
C GLY A 154 11.18 -11.77 2.50
N LYS A 155 10.57 -11.10 1.53
CA LYS A 155 11.20 -10.76 0.25
C LYS A 155 10.73 -9.37 -0.19
N PHE A 156 11.68 -8.50 -0.52
CA PHE A 156 11.42 -7.20 -1.10
C PHE A 156 12.17 -7.07 -2.42
N ILE A 157 11.45 -6.80 -3.50
CA ILE A 157 12.02 -6.60 -4.83
C ILE A 157 11.72 -5.17 -5.24
N CYS A 158 12.78 -4.42 -5.56
CA CYS A 158 12.67 -3.09 -6.15
C CYS A 158 13.53 -3.05 -7.41
N SER A 159 12.91 -3.06 -8.57
CA SER A 159 13.61 -3.14 -9.86
C SER A 159 12.90 -2.35 -10.96
N ASP A 160 13.68 -1.93 -11.93
CA ASP A 160 13.19 -1.33 -13.18
C ASP A 160 12.31 -0.08 -13.01
N ASN A 161 12.38 0.58 -11.84
CA ASN A 161 11.69 1.83 -11.61
C ASN A 161 12.48 2.98 -12.26
N LYS A 162 11.78 3.93 -12.85
CA LYS A 162 12.36 5.14 -13.45
C LYS A 162 12.04 6.33 -12.56
N ALA A 163 13.07 7.01 -12.04
CA ALA A 163 12.92 8.24 -11.27
C ALA A 163 13.65 9.38 -11.99
N ASP A 164 12.93 10.43 -12.36
CA ASP A 164 13.45 11.59 -13.08
C ASP A 164 14.41 11.18 -14.21
N GLU A 165 13.96 10.25 -15.06
CA GLU A 165 14.68 9.63 -16.19
C GLU A 165 15.83 8.66 -15.81
N LYS A 166 16.07 8.40 -14.52
CA LYS A 166 17.09 7.43 -14.06
C LYS A 166 16.42 6.14 -13.60
N ILE A 167 17.06 5.01 -13.91
CA ILE A 167 16.64 3.71 -13.36
C ILE A 167 17.11 3.59 -11.91
N ILE A 168 16.20 3.27 -11.01
CA ILE A 168 16.51 3.00 -9.60
C ILE A 168 16.16 1.55 -9.24
N ASN A 169 17.15 0.87 -8.70
CA ASN A 169 17.03 -0.46 -8.11
C ASN A 169 17.54 -0.36 -6.66
N LEU A 170 16.79 -0.93 -5.71
CA LEU A 170 17.17 -0.94 -4.28
C LEU A 170 17.48 -2.35 -3.83
#